data_410cabb27fb0a5f6d20a9d8574cc7304
#
_entry.id   410cabb27fb0a5f6d20a9d8574cc7304
#
_cell.length_a   1.000
_cell.length_b   1.000
_cell.length_c   1.000
_cell.angle_alpha   90.00
_cell.angle_beta   90.00
_cell.angle_gamma   90.00
#
_symmetry.space_group_name_H-M   'P 1'
#
loop_
_entity.id
_entity.type
_entity.pdbx_description
1 polymer ?
#
loop_
_entity_poly.entity_id
_entity_poly.type
_entity_poly.pdbx_seq_one_letter_code
_entity_poly.pdbx_strand_id
1 'polypeptide(L)'
;MKKNTSATNGVNRRTAFRVSALAGAAALASTPSARAARLPVRGGGPDVYSAFGVKPFINCTSTYTINGGSAMLPEVIEAMTQASFYPVNLDELMEGAGKRIAELLQVEAAMVSSGAAGAMTCATLACVAGGDPEKMQQLPDTTGLKGEVVVPRWSRSTYDHAVRSTGVKMVEVETLQDLEQAFTRRTAVATGQINLAADGNPFTLEQFVAAAHKHGVPVLMDCADRLPLVPNPYLSRGVDLVAYSGGKIIRGPQTAGMLLGRKDLVSAAFMNSAPHHAFARAIKVSKEEVVGMVKAVEMLRTGRRKRDAEDAEWRSWFQHIGETVSKVPGVSFRIIEPKDKAYYPTMTVRWDPNKLGITAGEIGKMLLEGEPRIMTHAGLMEANESSDMLLRPAAMWPGEYKIVAERLQEILSKSSGPREKKKHAAPVGDVSGLWEARLEFNVGSARHTFYLDPNGNVLTGHYSGRAIKGPLKGHIDGSNVSFSASGRVEGTSLRYGYKGTVDGSSNKMSGTVDLGEYGTAKFTATRKA
;
A
#
# COMPACT_ATOMS: atom_id res chain seq x y z
N MET A 1 -48.49 9.85 72.12
CA MET A 1 -47.80 9.12 71.03
C MET A 1 -47.41 10.12 69.94
N LYS A 2 -46.13 10.48 69.87
CA LYS A 2 -45.61 11.56 69.03
C LYS A 2 -45.12 10.92 67.74
N LYS A 3 -45.60 11.39 66.56
CA LYS A 3 -45.05 11.04 65.23
C LYS A 3 -43.94 12.06 64.89
N ASN A 4 -42.73 11.58 64.68
CA ASN A 4 -41.64 12.32 64.07
C ASN A 4 -41.80 12.25 62.55
N THR A 5 -41.85 13.41 61.91
CA THR A 5 -41.74 13.56 60.44
C THR A 5 -40.36 14.18 60.12
N SER A 6 -39.48 13.42 59.52
CA SER A 6 -38.23 13.91 58.95
C SER A 6 -38.49 14.50 57.55
N ALA A 7 -38.17 15.76 57.39
CA ALA A 7 -38.22 16.46 56.11
C ALA A 7 -36.96 16.10 55.27
N THR A 8 -37.14 15.45 54.17
CA THR A 8 -36.09 15.27 53.15
C THR A 8 -36.15 16.43 52.18
N ASN A 9 -35.10 17.25 52.18
CA ASN A 9 -34.91 18.29 51.16
C ASN A 9 -34.61 17.68 49.79
N GLY A 10 -35.63 17.59 48.96
CA GLY A 10 -35.52 17.19 47.57
C GLY A 10 -34.96 18.36 46.73
N VAL A 11 -33.73 18.22 46.28
CA VAL A 11 -33.16 19.14 45.28
C VAL A 11 -33.91 18.95 43.96
N ASN A 12 -34.55 20.02 43.50
CA ASN A 12 -35.40 20.02 42.30
C ASN A 12 -34.54 19.82 41.05
N ARG A 13 -34.76 18.72 40.32
CA ARG A 13 -34.04 18.35 39.09
C ARG A 13 -33.96 19.46 38.03
N ARG A 14 -34.91 20.39 38.02
CA ARG A 14 -34.90 21.56 37.12
C ARG A 14 -33.83 22.59 37.43
N THR A 15 -33.39 22.71 38.66
CA THR A 15 -32.33 23.65 39.10
C THR A 15 -30.95 23.12 38.76
N ALA A 16 -30.74 21.81 38.85
CA ALA A 16 -29.48 21.16 38.45
C ALA A 16 -29.22 21.28 36.93
N PHE A 17 -30.28 21.18 36.10
CA PHE A 17 -30.16 21.37 34.66
C PHE A 17 -29.84 22.81 34.24
N ARG A 18 -30.34 23.82 34.99
CA ARG A 18 -30.03 25.23 34.66
C ARG A 18 -28.60 25.63 35.01
N VAL A 19 -28.01 25.09 36.06
CA VAL A 19 -26.62 25.36 36.46
C VAL A 19 -25.64 24.69 35.49
N SER A 20 -25.94 23.48 35.00
CA SER A 20 -25.11 22.79 34.00
C SER A 20 -25.18 23.45 32.59
N ALA A 21 -26.33 24.05 32.23
CA ALA A 21 -26.47 24.77 30.97
C ALA A 21 -25.73 26.11 30.94
N LEU A 22 -25.63 26.81 32.10
CA LEU A 22 -24.87 28.06 32.20
C LEU A 22 -23.35 27.83 32.20
N ALA A 23 -22.86 26.74 32.77
CA ALA A 23 -21.45 26.37 32.72
C ALA A 23 -21.03 25.94 31.30
N GLY A 24 -21.92 25.28 30.52
CA GLY A 24 -21.69 24.92 29.14
C GLY A 24 -21.69 26.13 28.17
N ALA A 25 -22.53 27.13 28.41
CA ALA A 25 -22.61 28.32 27.56
C ALA A 25 -21.41 29.28 27.73
N ALA A 26 -20.80 29.33 28.94
CA ALA A 26 -19.61 30.13 29.16
C ALA A 26 -18.34 29.55 28.50
N ALA A 27 -18.31 28.24 28.25
CA ALA A 27 -17.20 27.57 27.53
C ALA A 27 -17.25 27.75 26.02
N LEU A 28 -18.41 28.16 25.43
CA LEU A 28 -18.60 28.35 23.99
C LEU A 28 -18.38 29.78 23.50
N ALA A 29 -18.17 30.74 24.42
CA ALA A 29 -17.98 32.17 24.09
C ALA A 29 -16.50 32.60 23.99
N SER A 30 -15.54 31.69 24.14
CA SER A 30 -14.14 31.96 23.81
C SER A 30 -13.97 31.82 22.30
N THR A 31 -13.74 32.94 21.61
CA THR A 31 -13.33 33.02 20.21
C THR A 31 -12.38 31.88 19.84
N PRO A 32 -12.55 31.24 18.69
CA PRO A 32 -11.58 30.29 18.21
C PRO A 32 -10.35 31.07 17.74
N SER A 33 -9.49 31.48 18.69
CA SER A 33 -8.09 31.64 18.39
C SER A 33 -7.70 30.31 17.74
N ALA A 34 -7.19 30.35 16.51
CA ALA A 34 -6.69 29.21 15.75
C ALA A 34 -5.61 28.50 16.56
N ARG A 35 -6.03 27.67 17.49
CA ARG A 35 -5.18 26.67 18.09
C ARG A 35 -4.99 25.65 16.99
N ALA A 36 -3.99 25.91 16.16
CA ALA A 36 -3.43 24.84 15.32
C ALA A 36 -3.34 23.65 16.25
N ALA A 37 -4.15 22.61 15.98
CA ALA A 37 -4.13 21.40 16.76
C ALA A 37 -2.68 20.95 16.78
N ARG A 38 -2.02 21.09 17.92
CA ARG A 38 -0.68 20.54 18.09
C ARG A 38 -0.86 19.05 17.89
N LEU A 39 -0.35 18.57 16.76
CA LEU A 39 -0.25 17.15 16.52
C LEU A 39 0.37 16.51 17.77
N PRO A 40 -0.11 15.35 18.23
CA PRO A 40 0.45 14.71 19.40
C PRO A 40 1.94 14.53 19.16
N VAL A 41 2.75 15.27 19.90
CA VAL A 41 4.20 15.07 19.92
C VAL A 41 4.40 13.67 20.48
N ARG A 42 5.03 12.78 19.72
CA ARG A 42 5.45 11.49 20.25
C ARG A 42 6.27 11.76 21.51
N GLY A 43 5.80 11.31 22.66
CA GLY A 43 6.51 11.43 23.92
C GLY A 43 5.71 11.84 25.16
N GLY A 44 4.41 12.11 25.06
CA GLY A 44 3.66 12.70 26.19
C GLY A 44 2.42 11.96 26.70
N GLY A 45 2.09 10.78 26.18
CA GLY A 45 0.93 9.98 26.60
C GLY A 45 1.20 8.49 26.56
N PRO A 46 0.37 7.67 27.23
CA PRO A 46 0.49 6.23 27.15
C PRO A 46 0.35 5.82 25.68
N ASP A 47 1.38 5.19 25.15
CA ASP A 47 1.38 4.58 23.84
C ASP A 47 0.40 3.41 23.82
N VAL A 48 -0.68 3.54 23.06
CA VAL A 48 -1.71 2.50 22.97
C VAL A 48 -1.16 1.16 22.43
N TYR A 49 -0.04 1.18 21.72
CA TYR A 49 0.57 -0.02 21.15
C TYR A 49 1.45 -0.79 22.15
N SER A 50 1.91 -0.13 23.22
CA SER A 50 2.76 -0.77 24.22
C SER A 50 2.06 -1.92 24.93
N ALA A 51 0.74 -1.83 25.10
CA ALA A 51 -0.10 -2.91 25.66
C ALA A 51 -0.09 -4.19 24.78
N PHE A 52 0.23 -4.05 23.50
CA PHE A 52 0.36 -5.16 22.54
C PHE A 52 1.82 -5.58 22.30
N GLY A 53 2.78 -5.03 23.01
CA GLY A 53 4.21 -5.25 22.79
C GLY A 53 4.73 -4.67 21.48
N VAL A 54 4.00 -3.74 20.85
CA VAL A 54 4.35 -3.11 19.58
C VAL A 54 4.99 -1.74 19.84
N LYS A 55 6.12 -1.48 19.18
CA LYS A 55 6.82 -0.18 19.26
C LYS A 55 6.56 0.62 17.99
N PRO A 56 6.02 1.85 18.09
CA PRO A 56 5.89 2.77 16.97
C PRO A 56 7.24 3.12 16.33
N PHE A 57 7.20 3.66 15.11
CA PHE A 57 8.37 4.15 14.40
C PHE A 57 8.08 5.45 13.64
N ILE A 58 9.12 6.19 13.29
CA ILE A 58 9.07 7.28 12.32
C ILE A 58 8.99 6.65 10.94
N ASN A 59 7.97 6.99 10.14
CA ASN A 59 7.73 6.35 8.86
C ASN A 59 8.26 7.18 7.69
N CYS A 60 9.41 6.79 7.13
CA CYS A 60 10.02 7.37 5.93
C CYS A 60 9.73 6.57 4.66
N THR A 61 8.81 5.59 4.70
CA THR A 61 8.49 4.74 3.54
C THR A 61 7.29 5.22 2.75
N SER A 62 6.53 6.20 3.26
CA SER A 62 5.23 6.60 2.75
C SER A 62 4.07 5.71 3.23
N THR A 63 3.09 5.55 2.40
CA THR A 63 1.72 5.13 2.70
C THR A 63 1.50 3.63 2.47
N TYR A 64 2.50 2.79 2.70
CA TYR A 64 2.34 1.34 2.62
C TYR A 64 1.42 0.81 3.72
N THR A 65 0.51 -0.08 3.36
CA THR A 65 -0.46 -0.69 4.28
C THR A 65 0.21 -1.37 5.46
N ILE A 66 1.33 -2.08 5.23
CA ILE A 66 2.09 -2.75 6.29
C ILE A 66 2.63 -1.78 7.35
N ASN A 67 2.80 -0.50 6.99
CA ASN A 67 3.29 0.56 7.87
C ASN A 67 2.19 1.51 8.37
N GLY A 68 0.92 1.11 8.24
CA GLY A 68 -0.23 1.87 8.75
C GLY A 68 -0.77 2.95 7.82
N GLY A 69 -0.30 3.03 6.56
CA GLY A 69 -0.77 4.03 5.59
C GLY A 69 -0.27 5.45 5.89
N SER A 70 -1.03 6.47 5.51
CA SER A 70 -0.72 7.87 5.78
C SER A 70 -1.15 8.28 7.20
N ALA A 71 -0.49 9.31 7.74
CA ALA A 71 -0.99 9.99 8.93
C ALA A 71 -2.26 10.77 8.57
N MET A 72 -3.40 10.38 9.15
CA MET A 72 -4.67 11.08 8.95
C MET A 72 -4.58 12.53 9.44
N LEU A 73 -5.33 13.42 8.79
CA LEU A 73 -5.46 14.81 9.24
C LEU A 73 -6.26 14.86 10.57
N PRO A 74 -5.92 15.75 11.50
CA PRO A 74 -6.63 15.86 12.78
C PRO A 74 -8.15 16.06 12.62
N GLU A 75 -8.56 16.86 11.65
CA GLU A 75 -9.97 17.12 11.36
C GLU A 75 -10.71 15.90 10.80
N VAL A 76 -9.98 14.99 10.15
CA VAL A 76 -10.53 13.69 9.70
C VAL A 76 -10.78 12.80 10.92
N ILE A 77 -9.82 12.72 11.84
CA ILE A 77 -9.95 11.96 13.10
C ILE A 77 -11.12 12.48 13.93
N GLU A 78 -11.25 13.81 14.05
CA GLU A 78 -12.35 14.45 14.76
C GLU A 78 -13.71 14.09 14.15
N ALA A 79 -13.84 14.19 12.81
CA ALA A 79 -15.07 13.86 12.12
C ALA A 79 -15.46 12.38 12.29
N MET A 80 -14.50 11.46 12.23
CA MET A 80 -14.71 10.05 12.50
C MET A 80 -15.16 9.80 13.94
N THR A 81 -14.53 10.48 14.90
CA THR A 81 -14.91 10.40 16.33
C THR A 81 -16.35 10.87 16.53
N GLN A 82 -16.75 11.99 15.95
CA GLN A 82 -18.13 12.48 16.01
C GLN A 82 -19.12 11.48 15.39
N ALA A 83 -18.80 10.92 14.22
CA ALA A 83 -19.63 9.93 13.54
C ALA A 83 -19.88 8.68 14.39
N SER A 84 -18.93 8.29 15.25
CA SER A 84 -19.04 7.08 16.07
C SER A 84 -20.19 7.13 17.09
N PHE A 85 -20.61 8.32 17.52
CA PHE A 85 -21.65 8.49 18.53
C PHE A 85 -23.09 8.31 17.99
N TYR A 86 -23.28 8.32 16.66
CA TYR A 86 -24.63 8.32 16.09
C TYR A 86 -24.83 7.15 15.11
N PRO A 87 -25.86 6.32 15.30
CA PRO A 87 -26.30 5.38 14.27
C PRO A 87 -26.99 6.15 13.13
N VAL A 88 -26.77 5.69 11.90
CA VAL A 88 -27.37 6.24 10.68
C VAL A 88 -27.77 5.13 9.73
N ASN A 89 -28.70 5.38 8.83
CA ASN A 89 -28.96 4.51 7.70
C ASN A 89 -27.78 4.55 6.73
N LEU A 90 -27.19 3.38 6.40
CA LEU A 90 -26.01 3.32 5.56
C LEU A 90 -26.28 3.63 4.08
N ASP A 91 -27.48 3.34 3.57
CA ASP A 91 -27.83 3.71 2.19
C ASP A 91 -27.89 5.23 2.05
N GLU A 92 -28.57 5.92 2.97
CA GLU A 92 -28.66 7.38 3.01
C GLU A 92 -27.26 8.02 3.16
N LEU A 93 -26.41 7.45 4.04
CA LEU A 93 -25.06 7.94 4.24
C LEU A 93 -24.20 7.78 2.99
N MET A 94 -24.25 6.62 2.35
CA MET A 94 -23.45 6.33 1.16
C MET A 94 -23.87 7.18 -0.03
N GLU A 95 -25.17 7.36 -0.23
CA GLU A 95 -25.71 8.25 -1.26
C GLU A 95 -25.31 9.71 -1.01
N GLY A 96 -25.50 10.19 0.22
CA GLY A 96 -25.14 11.56 0.62
C GLY A 96 -23.62 11.82 0.49
N ALA A 97 -22.80 10.89 0.93
CA ALA A 97 -21.34 10.95 0.80
C ALA A 97 -20.91 10.94 -0.66
N GLY A 98 -21.47 10.04 -1.47
CA GLY A 98 -21.21 9.95 -2.90
C GLY A 98 -21.55 11.24 -3.65
N LYS A 99 -22.74 11.79 -3.41
CA LYS A 99 -23.17 13.08 -3.95
C LYS A 99 -22.21 14.20 -3.55
N ARG A 100 -21.85 14.28 -2.27
CA ARG A 100 -20.93 15.32 -1.78
C ARG A 100 -19.54 15.24 -2.40
N ILE A 101 -18.99 14.03 -2.52
CA ILE A 101 -17.69 13.81 -3.18
C ILE A 101 -17.76 14.19 -4.67
N ALA A 102 -18.84 13.78 -5.36
CA ALA A 102 -19.04 14.11 -6.77
C ALA A 102 -19.09 15.63 -7.02
N GLU A 103 -19.82 16.37 -6.17
CA GLU A 103 -19.86 17.84 -6.21
C GLU A 103 -18.47 18.47 -6.01
N LEU A 104 -17.74 18.02 -4.97
CA LEU A 104 -16.41 18.53 -4.65
C LEU A 104 -15.38 18.26 -5.73
N LEU A 105 -15.45 17.12 -6.39
CA LEU A 105 -14.51 16.68 -7.41
C LEU A 105 -14.97 16.96 -8.83
N GLN A 106 -16.18 17.52 -9.01
CA GLN A 106 -16.79 17.86 -10.31
C GLN A 106 -16.82 16.65 -11.25
N VAL A 107 -17.27 15.51 -10.72
CA VAL A 107 -17.45 14.26 -11.47
C VAL A 107 -18.92 13.85 -11.49
N GLU A 108 -19.28 12.97 -12.42
CA GLU A 108 -20.68 12.56 -12.61
C GLU A 108 -21.26 11.82 -11.39
N ALA A 109 -20.47 10.90 -10.81
CA ALA A 109 -20.84 10.17 -9.61
C ALA A 109 -19.60 9.72 -8.82
N ALA A 110 -19.84 9.44 -7.53
CA ALA A 110 -18.83 8.88 -6.62
C ALA A 110 -19.47 7.92 -5.63
N MET A 111 -18.70 6.95 -5.12
CA MET A 111 -19.04 6.17 -3.94
C MET A 111 -17.81 5.99 -3.06
N VAL A 112 -18.01 5.88 -1.74
CA VAL A 112 -16.95 5.47 -0.82
C VAL A 112 -16.87 3.95 -0.80
N SER A 113 -15.67 3.41 -0.68
CA SER A 113 -15.38 1.99 -0.72
C SER A 113 -14.36 1.58 0.35
N SER A 114 -14.17 0.28 0.55
CA SER A 114 -13.10 -0.24 1.40
C SER A 114 -11.76 -0.21 0.65
N GLY A 115 -11.12 0.96 0.65
CA GLY A 115 -9.89 1.22 -0.10
C GLY A 115 -10.09 1.22 -1.62
N ALA A 116 -9.02 1.50 -2.36
CA ALA A 116 -9.04 1.40 -3.82
C ALA A 116 -9.27 -0.05 -4.28
N ALA A 117 -8.79 -1.04 -3.53
CA ALA A 117 -9.03 -2.45 -3.83
C ALA A 117 -10.53 -2.77 -3.80
N GLY A 118 -11.24 -2.32 -2.75
CA GLY A 118 -12.70 -2.44 -2.69
C GLY A 118 -13.42 -1.70 -3.82
N ALA A 119 -12.93 -0.51 -4.22
CA ALA A 119 -13.45 0.21 -5.37
C ALA A 119 -13.29 -0.59 -6.66
N MET A 120 -12.12 -1.18 -6.91
CA MET A 120 -11.87 -2.00 -8.09
C MET A 120 -12.73 -3.28 -8.10
N THR A 121 -12.89 -3.93 -6.94
CA THR A 121 -13.78 -5.09 -6.82
C THR A 121 -15.22 -4.70 -7.18
N CYS A 122 -15.77 -3.66 -6.54
CA CYS A 122 -17.15 -3.20 -6.81
C CYS A 122 -17.35 -2.75 -8.26
N ALA A 123 -16.37 -2.04 -8.85
CA ALA A 123 -16.39 -1.64 -10.25
C ALA A 123 -16.42 -2.84 -11.20
N THR A 124 -15.61 -3.86 -10.93
CA THR A 124 -15.59 -5.09 -11.73
C THR A 124 -16.92 -5.83 -11.63
N LEU A 125 -17.47 -5.98 -10.42
CA LEU A 125 -18.78 -6.60 -10.21
C LEU A 125 -19.89 -5.85 -10.95
N ALA A 126 -19.85 -4.51 -10.94
CA ALA A 126 -20.79 -3.68 -11.69
C ALA A 126 -20.72 -3.93 -13.20
N CYS A 127 -19.51 -4.10 -13.74
CA CYS A 127 -19.31 -4.40 -15.16
C CYS A 127 -19.72 -5.82 -15.55
N VAL A 128 -19.70 -6.77 -14.61
CA VAL A 128 -20.10 -8.18 -14.84
C VAL A 128 -21.60 -8.40 -14.63
N ALA A 129 -22.13 -7.98 -13.49
CA ALA A 129 -23.51 -8.23 -13.07
C ALA A 129 -24.48 -7.08 -13.32
N GLY A 130 -23.94 -5.84 -13.48
CA GLY A 130 -24.78 -4.64 -13.52
C GLY A 130 -25.59 -4.48 -12.24
N GLY A 131 -26.87 -4.14 -12.39
CA GLY A 131 -27.85 -4.06 -11.31
C GLY A 131 -28.75 -5.30 -11.18
N ASP A 132 -28.41 -6.41 -11.80
CA ASP A 132 -29.22 -7.64 -11.82
C ASP A 132 -28.95 -8.50 -10.57
N PRO A 133 -29.93 -8.67 -9.66
CA PRO A 133 -29.73 -9.41 -8.40
C PRO A 133 -29.38 -10.88 -8.61
N GLU A 134 -29.89 -11.53 -9.65
CA GLU A 134 -29.62 -12.95 -9.91
C GLU A 134 -28.15 -13.13 -10.31
N LYS A 135 -27.63 -12.27 -11.19
CA LYS A 135 -26.21 -12.25 -11.55
C LYS A 135 -25.31 -11.89 -10.36
N MET A 136 -25.75 -10.96 -9.50
CA MET A 136 -25.02 -10.63 -8.27
C MET A 136 -24.87 -11.84 -7.36
N GLN A 137 -25.92 -12.67 -7.21
CA GLN A 137 -25.89 -13.87 -6.37
C GLN A 137 -25.11 -15.02 -7.03
N GLN A 138 -25.00 -15.05 -8.35
CA GLN A 138 -24.19 -16.05 -9.06
C GLN A 138 -22.69 -15.84 -8.86
N LEU A 139 -22.24 -14.60 -8.68
CA LEU A 139 -20.82 -14.28 -8.52
C LEU A 139 -20.24 -14.95 -7.26
N PRO A 140 -19.00 -15.47 -7.32
CA PRO A 140 -17.97 -15.28 -8.35
C PRO A 140 -18.01 -16.27 -9.53
N ASP A 141 -19.06 -17.06 -9.69
CA ASP A 141 -19.21 -17.88 -10.89
C ASP A 141 -19.62 -16.99 -12.08
N THR A 142 -18.71 -16.82 -13.04
CA THR A 142 -18.94 -16.01 -14.24
C THR A 142 -19.44 -16.82 -15.44
N THR A 143 -19.90 -18.06 -15.23
CA THR A 143 -20.45 -18.92 -16.30
C THR A 143 -21.65 -18.24 -16.96
N GLY A 144 -21.62 -18.03 -18.26
CA GLY A 144 -22.68 -17.33 -19.00
C GLY A 144 -22.67 -15.80 -18.87
N LEU A 145 -21.81 -15.23 -18.04
CA LEU A 145 -21.64 -13.79 -17.84
C LEU A 145 -20.40 -13.28 -18.61
N LYS A 146 -20.21 -11.95 -18.59
CA LYS A 146 -18.97 -11.33 -19.04
C LYS A 146 -17.88 -11.59 -17.99
N GLY A 147 -17.01 -12.56 -18.24
CA GLY A 147 -16.01 -13.04 -17.28
C GLY A 147 -14.56 -12.73 -17.67
N GLU A 148 -14.31 -11.79 -18.57
CA GLU A 148 -12.96 -11.44 -19.05
C GLU A 148 -12.65 -9.97 -18.76
N VAL A 149 -11.38 -9.70 -18.40
CA VAL A 149 -10.86 -8.34 -18.12
C VAL A 149 -9.58 -8.15 -18.94
N VAL A 150 -9.58 -7.17 -19.84
CA VAL A 150 -8.40 -6.83 -20.64
C VAL A 150 -7.47 -5.93 -19.84
N VAL A 151 -6.16 -6.25 -19.81
CA VAL A 151 -5.16 -5.52 -19.06
C VAL A 151 -3.81 -5.52 -19.77
N PRO A 152 -3.10 -4.37 -19.86
CA PRO A 152 -1.73 -4.36 -20.37
C PRO A 152 -0.80 -5.13 -19.42
N ARG A 153 0.06 -5.99 -19.95
CA ARG A 153 0.97 -6.84 -19.17
C ARG A 153 1.86 -6.03 -18.22
N TRP A 154 2.34 -4.86 -18.66
CA TRP A 154 3.16 -3.98 -17.82
C TRP A 154 2.36 -3.25 -16.73
N SER A 155 1.03 -3.23 -16.83
CA SER A 155 0.12 -2.63 -15.85
C SER A 155 -0.41 -3.63 -14.82
N ARG A 156 -0.05 -4.93 -14.93
CA ARG A 156 -0.36 -5.96 -13.93
C ARG A 156 0.32 -5.66 -12.60
N SER A 157 -0.37 -5.92 -11.50
CA SER A 157 0.15 -5.68 -10.14
C SER A 157 -0.40 -6.67 -9.12
N THR A 158 0.16 -6.64 -7.92
CA THR A 158 -0.36 -7.38 -6.75
C THR A 158 -1.85 -7.06 -6.49
N TYR A 159 -2.30 -5.85 -6.79
CA TYR A 159 -3.68 -5.41 -6.56
C TYR A 159 -4.68 -6.00 -7.57
N ASP A 160 -4.23 -6.70 -8.60
CA ASP A 160 -5.10 -7.47 -9.50
C ASP A 160 -5.97 -8.50 -8.76
N HIS A 161 -5.57 -8.90 -7.54
CA HIS A 161 -6.41 -9.73 -6.68
C HIS A 161 -7.79 -9.12 -6.45
N ALA A 162 -7.92 -7.80 -6.35
CA ALA A 162 -9.18 -7.11 -6.19
C ALA A 162 -10.13 -7.35 -7.38
N VAL A 163 -9.58 -7.40 -8.59
CA VAL A 163 -10.31 -7.69 -9.82
C VAL A 163 -10.56 -9.20 -9.96
N ARG A 164 -9.52 -10.02 -9.81
CA ARG A 164 -9.61 -11.48 -9.98
C ARG A 164 -10.50 -12.18 -8.96
N SER A 165 -10.64 -11.63 -7.74
CA SER A 165 -11.52 -12.18 -6.70
C SER A 165 -12.98 -12.27 -7.14
N THR A 166 -13.39 -11.48 -8.11
CA THR A 166 -14.75 -11.49 -8.66
C THR A 166 -15.04 -12.68 -9.60
N GLY A 167 -14.05 -13.56 -9.84
CA GLY A 167 -14.17 -14.73 -10.70
C GLY A 167 -13.79 -14.49 -12.16
N VAL A 168 -13.39 -13.27 -12.52
CA VAL A 168 -13.00 -12.92 -13.89
C VAL A 168 -11.61 -13.43 -14.26
N LYS A 169 -11.38 -13.65 -15.54
CA LYS A 169 -10.08 -14.01 -16.13
C LYS A 169 -9.40 -12.77 -16.69
N MET A 170 -8.13 -12.58 -16.34
CA MET A 170 -7.31 -11.51 -16.91
C MET A 170 -6.83 -11.92 -18.31
N VAL A 171 -7.06 -11.07 -19.30
CA VAL A 171 -6.59 -11.17 -20.68
C VAL A 171 -5.48 -10.14 -20.86
N GLU A 172 -4.24 -10.62 -20.89
CA GLU A 172 -3.06 -9.76 -21.00
C GLU A 172 -2.81 -9.36 -22.45
N VAL A 173 -2.45 -8.09 -22.68
CA VAL A 173 -2.05 -7.52 -23.96
C VAL A 173 -0.70 -6.84 -23.86
N GLU A 174 0.13 -6.95 -24.89
CA GLU A 174 1.47 -6.34 -24.91
C GLU A 174 1.63 -5.30 -26.01
N THR A 175 0.96 -5.49 -27.14
CA THR A 175 1.05 -4.63 -28.32
C THR A 175 -0.30 -3.99 -28.64
N LEU A 176 -0.31 -2.96 -29.48
CA LEU A 176 -1.54 -2.38 -29.98
C LEU A 176 -2.37 -3.40 -30.75
N GLN A 177 -1.72 -4.29 -31.51
CA GLN A 177 -2.40 -5.36 -32.24
C GLN A 177 -3.08 -6.35 -31.30
N ASP A 178 -2.39 -6.78 -30.20
CA ASP A 178 -3.00 -7.64 -29.19
C ASP A 178 -4.22 -6.95 -28.57
N LEU A 179 -4.11 -5.64 -28.27
CA LEU A 179 -5.18 -4.85 -27.69
C LEU A 179 -6.42 -4.83 -28.58
N GLU A 180 -6.26 -4.61 -29.90
CA GLU A 180 -7.38 -4.56 -30.84
C GLU A 180 -8.11 -5.91 -30.98
N GLN A 181 -7.41 -7.02 -30.73
CA GLN A 181 -7.94 -8.38 -30.84
C GLN A 181 -8.45 -8.97 -29.51
N ALA A 182 -8.14 -8.33 -28.37
CA ALA A 182 -8.42 -8.88 -27.04
C ALA A 182 -9.90 -8.81 -26.64
N PHE A 183 -10.67 -7.90 -27.22
CA PHE A 183 -12.06 -7.66 -26.83
C PHE A 183 -13.00 -8.67 -27.46
N THR A 184 -13.74 -9.38 -26.60
CA THR A 184 -14.76 -10.36 -26.99
C THR A 184 -16.13 -9.98 -26.40
N ARG A 185 -17.17 -10.73 -26.74
CA ARG A 185 -18.49 -10.59 -26.09
C ARG A 185 -18.46 -10.91 -24.60
N ARG A 186 -17.40 -11.55 -24.12
CA ARG A 186 -17.19 -11.91 -22.71
C ARG A 186 -16.40 -10.86 -21.95
N THR A 187 -15.88 -9.83 -22.58
CA THR A 187 -15.13 -8.77 -21.91
C THR A 187 -16.07 -7.88 -21.11
N ALA A 188 -15.84 -7.82 -19.80
CA ALA A 188 -16.64 -7.02 -18.86
C ALA A 188 -16.08 -5.60 -18.72
N VAL A 189 -14.76 -5.48 -18.56
CA VAL A 189 -14.06 -4.22 -18.32
C VAL A 189 -12.62 -4.30 -18.82
N ALA A 190 -12.04 -3.18 -19.22
CA ALA A 190 -10.61 -3.02 -19.45
C ALA A 190 -10.02 -2.27 -18.26
N THR A 191 -8.85 -2.70 -17.74
CA THR A 191 -8.27 -2.10 -16.56
C THR A 191 -6.78 -1.84 -16.69
N GLY A 192 -6.28 -0.83 -15.97
CA GLY A 192 -4.88 -0.52 -15.87
C GLY A 192 -4.57 0.36 -14.67
N GLN A 193 -3.28 0.50 -14.38
CA GLN A 193 -2.78 1.42 -13.37
C GLN A 193 -2.34 2.74 -14.02
N ILE A 194 -1.97 3.71 -13.20
CA ILE A 194 -1.45 5.02 -13.64
C ILE A 194 -0.28 4.93 -14.62
N ASN A 195 0.52 3.84 -14.59
CA ASN A 195 1.61 3.62 -15.53
C ASN A 195 1.12 3.44 -16.98
N LEU A 196 -0.15 3.10 -17.19
CA LEU A 196 -0.77 3.07 -18.52
C LEU A 196 -0.78 4.46 -19.19
N ALA A 197 -0.86 5.52 -18.38
CA ALA A 197 -0.84 6.89 -18.88
C ALA A 197 0.59 7.46 -19.06
N ALA A 198 1.64 6.66 -18.81
CA ALA A 198 3.03 7.08 -18.97
C ALA A 198 3.46 7.05 -20.44
N ASP A 199 4.41 7.94 -20.79
CA ASP A 199 5.03 7.97 -22.10
C ASP A 199 5.91 6.73 -22.35
N GLY A 200 6.04 6.34 -23.62
CA GLY A 200 6.90 5.24 -24.06
C GLY A 200 6.28 3.84 -23.95
N ASN A 201 5.01 3.74 -23.59
CA ASN A 201 4.27 2.48 -23.64
C ASN A 201 4.00 2.04 -25.08
N PRO A 202 3.79 0.74 -25.37
CA PRO A 202 3.43 0.22 -26.70
C PRO A 202 2.17 0.83 -27.30
N PHE A 203 1.27 1.34 -26.45
CA PHE A 203 0.08 2.12 -26.83
C PHE A 203 -0.26 3.14 -25.73
N THR A 204 -0.96 4.21 -26.13
CA THR A 204 -1.36 5.29 -25.22
C THR A 204 -2.64 4.95 -24.45
N LEU A 205 -2.94 5.74 -23.40
CA LEU A 205 -4.22 5.63 -22.70
C LEU A 205 -5.42 5.87 -23.63
N GLU A 206 -5.32 6.83 -24.55
CA GLU A 206 -6.36 7.14 -25.52
C GLU A 206 -6.63 5.98 -26.48
N GLN A 207 -5.56 5.30 -26.94
CA GLN A 207 -5.70 4.09 -27.77
C GLN A 207 -6.36 2.96 -26.99
N PHE A 208 -5.98 2.78 -25.71
CA PHE A 208 -6.59 1.78 -24.83
C PHE A 208 -8.09 2.05 -24.62
N VAL A 209 -8.45 3.29 -24.30
CA VAL A 209 -9.85 3.71 -24.13
C VAL A 209 -10.64 3.54 -25.43
N ALA A 210 -10.10 4.01 -26.56
CA ALA A 210 -10.78 3.91 -27.85
C ALA A 210 -11.04 2.45 -28.28
N ALA A 211 -10.06 1.57 -28.06
CA ALA A 211 -10.21 0.14 -28.34
C ALA A 211 -11.30 -0.50 -27.46
N ALA A 212 -11.34 -0.20 -26.17
CA ALA A 212 -12.38 -0.70 -25.27
C ALA A 212 -13.78 -0.17 -25.66
N HIS A 213 -13.90 1.12 -25.90
CA HIS A 213 -15.18 1.77 -26.22
C HIS A 213 -15.76 1.32 -27.57
N LYS A 214 -14.90 0.98 -28.56
CA LYS A 214 -15.33 0.38 -29.85
C LYS A 214 -16.15 -0.90 -29.64
N HIS A 215 -15.90 -1.61 -28.53
CA HIS A 215 -16.60 -2.83 -28.16
C HIS A 215 -17.64 -2.64 -27.05
N GLY A 216 -17.93 -1.38 -26.65
CA GLY A 216 -18.85 -1.05 -25.56
C GLY A 216 -18.36 -1.52 -24.19
N VAL A 217 -17.03 -1.66 -24.01
CA VAL A 217 -16.39 -2.09 -22.77
C VAL A 217 -15.90 -0.87 -22.00
N PRO A 218 -16.30 -0.70 -20.72
CA PRO A 218 -15.82 0.39 -19.90
C PRO A 218 -14.36 0.21 -19.49
N VAL A 219 -13.70 1.34 -19.13
CA VAL A 219 -12.32 1.39 -18.68
C VAL A 219 -12.25 1.80 -17.22
N LEU A 220 -11.56 1.02 -16.39
CA LEU A 220 -11.27 1.24 -14.97
C LEU A 220 -9.79 1.53 -14.76
N MET A 221 -9.45 2.65 -14.10
CA MET A 221 -8.07 2.99 -13.74
C MET A 221 -7.84 2.90 -12.23
N ASP A 222 -6.76 2.21 -11.83
CA ASP A 222 -6.23 2.24 -10.47
C ASP A 222 -5.32 3.46 -10.28
N CYS A 223 -5.81 4.44 -9.54
CA CYS A 223 -5.12 5.67 -9.17
C CYS A 223 -4.93 5.77 -7.64
N ALA A 224 -4.78 4.64 -6.96
CA ALA A 224 -4.79 4.54 -5.50
C ALA A 224 -3.80 5.48 -4.81
N ASP A 225 -2.64 5.76 -5.38
CA ASP A 225 -1.58 6.59 -4.79
C ASP A 225 -1.57 8.04 -5.32
N ARG A 226 -2.62 8.48 -5.96
CA ARG A 226 -2.74 9.84 -6.52
C ARG A 226 -3.79 10.68 -5.80
N LEU A 227 -3.66 12.02 -5.91
CA LEU A 227 -4.71 12.95 -5.53
C LEU A 227 -5.79 13.01 -6.62
N PRO A 228 -7.06 13.11 -6.24
CA PRO A 228 -8.16 13.36 -7.17
C PRO A 228 -8.15 14.83 -7.60
N LEU A 229 -7.45 15.14 -8.68
CA LEU A 229 -7.40 16.50 -9.26
C LEU A 229 -8.74 16.88 -9.90
N VAL A 230 -8.96 18.18 -10.08
CA VAL A 230 -10.11 18.73 -10.81
C VAL A 230 -9.60 19.70 -11.88
N PRO A 231 -9.92 19.46 -13.17
CA PRO A 231 -10.60 18.26 -13.67
C PRO A 231 -9.80 16.99 -13.43
N ASN A 232 -10.51 15.85 -13.35
CA ASN A 232 -9.85 14.56 -13.19
C ASN A 232 -9.10 14.19 -14.48
N PRO A 233 -7.76 13.96 -14.43
CA PRO A 233 -6.96 13.81 -15.64
C PRO A 233 -7.21 12.51 -16.41
N TYR A 234 -7.84 11.52 -15.80
CA TYR A 234 -8.14 10.23 -16.43
C TYR A 234 -9.56 10.22 -17.01
N LEU A 235 -10.55 10.70 -16.24
CA LEU A 235 -11.93 10.84 -16.73
C LEU A 235 -11.98 11.80 -17.94
N SER A 236 -11.17 12.87 -17.93
CA SER A 236 -11.07 13.81 -19.06
C SER A 236 -10.50 13.18 -20.34
N ARG A 237 -9.83 12.04 -20.22
CA ARG A 237 -9.25 11.26 -21.34
C ARG A 237 -10.11 10.06 -21.72
N GLY A 238 -11.37 10.01 -21.24
CA GLY A 238 -12.35 8.99 -21.60
C GLY A 238 -12.37 7.75 -20.72
N VAL A 239 -11.59 7.70 -19.62
CA VAL A 239 -11.71 6.61 -18.64
C VAL A 239 -13.09 6.68 -17.98
N ASP A 240 -13.77 5.55 -17.82
CA ASP A 240 -15.13 5.49 -17.27
C ASP A 240 -15.16 5.49 -15.74
N LEU A 241 -14.20 4.83 -15.11
CA LEU A 241 -14.11 4.65 -13.65
C LEU A 241 -12.68 4.82 -13.16
N VAL A 242 -12.52 5.51 -12.02
CA VAL A 242 -11.20 5.72 -11.38
C VAL A 242 -11.28 5.38 -9.89
N ALA A 243 -10.37 4.53 -9.41
CA ALA A 243 -10.28 4.10 -8.02
C ALA A 243 -9.18 4.85 -7.26
N TYR A 244 -9.50 5.41 -6.09
CA TYR A 244 -8.57 6.11 -5.20
C TYR A 244 -8.54 5.49 -3.81
N SER A 245 -7.38 5.56 -3.12
CA SER A 245 -7.24 5.14 -1.73
C SER A 245 -7.24 6.35 -0.78
N GLY A 246 -8.05 6.29 0.27
CA GLY A 246 -8.10 7.33 1.31
C GLY A 246 -6.84 7.35 2.18
N GLY A 247 -6.29 6.19 2.49
CA GLY A 247 -5.13 6.02 3.37
C GLY A 247 -3.77 6.28 2.72
N LYS A 248 -3.75 6.97 1.60
CA LYS A 248 -2.52 7.38 0.90
C LYS A 248 -2.37 8.90 0.93
N ILE A 249 -2.00 9.52 -0.17
CA ILE A 249 -1.75 10.96 -0.26
C ILE A 249 -2.99 11.81 0.06
N ILE A 250 -4.19 11.25 0.00
CA ILE A 250 -5.43 11.91 0.42
C ILE A 250 -5.43 12.20 1.93
N ARG A 251 -4.73 11.38 2.75
CA ARG A 251 -4.64 11.49 4.21
C ARG A 251 -6.00 11.37 4.91
N GLY A 252 -6.86 10.54 4.33
CA GLY A 252 -8.10 10.04 4.92
C GLY A 252 -7.89 8.73 5.67
N PRO A 253 -8.97 8.02 6.04
CA PRO A 253 -8.89 6.73 6.72
C PRO A 253 -8.17 5.70 5.85
N GLN A 254 -7.31 4.87 6.47
CA GLN A 254 -6.48 3.91 5.74
C GLN A 254 -7.30 2.90 4.96
N THR A 255 -8.39 2.41 5.54
CA THR A 255 -9.27 1.41 4.93
C THR A 255 -10.31 2.02 3.99
N ALA A 256 -10.51 3.33 3.98
CA ALA A 256 -11.41 3.98 3.04
C ALA A 256 -10.77 4.19 1.66
N GLY A 257 -11.60 4.24 0.65
CA GLY A 257 -11.29 4.63 -0.71
C GLY A 257 -12.50 5.19 -1.41
N MET A 258 -12.40 5.47 -2.68
CA MET A 258 -13.54 5.93 -3.49
C MET A 258 -13.44 5.45 -4.93
N LEU A 259 -14.58 5.25 -5.55
CA LEU A 259 -14.80 5.05 -6.97
C LEU A 259 -15.45 6.29 -7.54
N LEU A 260 -14.89 6.83 -8.62
CA LEU A 260 -15.40 8.01 -9.32
C LEU A 260 -15.68 7.65 -10.78
N GLY A 261 -16.67 8.29 -11.40
CA GLY A 261 -16.87 8.17 -12.84
C GLY A 261 -18.34 8.12 -13.25
N ARG A 262 -18.65 7.29 -14.24
CA ARG A 262 -19.98 7.14 -14.83
C ARG A 262 -21.01 6.73 -13.79
N LYS A 263 -22.14 7.45 -13.78
CA LYS A 263 -23.19 7.29 -12.77
C LYS A 263 -23.82 5.90 -12.78
N ASP A 264 -24.10 5.35 -13.96
CA ASP A 264 -24.70 4.01 -14.12
C ASP A 264 -23.81 2.93 -13.49
N LEU A 265 -22.49 2.98 -13.75
CA LEU A 265 -21.51 2.02 -13.22
C LEU A 265 -21.26 2.22 -11.73
N VAL A 266 -21.16 3.47 -11.25
CA VAL A 266 -21.00 3.76 -9.82
C VAL A 266 -22.24 3.31 -9.04
N SER A 267 -23.43 3.53 -9.55
CA SER A 267 -24.68 3.04 -8.92
C SER A 267 -24.74 1.51 -8.88
N ALA A 268 -24.40 0.84 -9.98
CA ALA A 268 -24.31 -0.62 -10.00
C ALA A 268 -23.23 -1.14 -9.04
N ALA A 269 -22.07 -0.46 -8.92
CA ALA A 269 -21.01 -0.82 -7.97
C ALA A 269 -21.51 -0.73 -6.52
N PHE A 270 -22.30 0.28 -6.19
CA PHE A 270 -22.91 0.41 -4.88
C PHE A 270 -23.91 -0.73 -4.59
N MET A 271 -24.77 -1.10 -5.54
CA MET A 271 -25.68 -2.24 -5.38
C MET A 271 -24.95 -3.56 -5.16
N ASN A 272 -23.75 -3.73 -5.73
CA ASN A 272 -22.90 -4.90 -5.53
C ASN A 272 -22.11 -4.87 -4.22
N SER A 273 -22.20 -3.82 -3.39
CA SER A 273 -21.40 -3.61 -2.17
C SER A 273 -22.25 -3.62 -0.90
N ALA A 274 -21.59 -3.52 0.26
CA ALA A 274 -22.28 -3.29 1.52
C ALA A 274 -23.01 -1.92 1.49
N PRO A 275 -24.23 -1.84 2.10
CA PRO A 275 -24.85 -2.82 3.00
C PRO A 275 -25.60 -3.97 2.32
N HIS A 276 -25.72 -3.98 0.99
CA HIS A 276 -26.46 -4.97 0.23
C HIS A 276 -25.82 -6.36 0.32
N HIS A 277 -26.66 -7.43 0.18
CA HIS A 277 -26.21 -8.83 0.25
C HIS A 277 -25.76 -9.31 -1.14
N ALA A 278 -24.63 -8.78 -1.61
CA ALA A 278 -23.96 -9.18 -2.84
C ALA A 278 -22.53 -9.62 -2.53
N PHE A 279 -21.73 -9.97 -3.53
CA PHE A 279 -20.36 -10.48 -3.33
C PHE A 279 -19.51 -9.55 -2.46
N ALA A 280 -19.52 -8.25 -2.75
CA ALA A 280 -18.70 -7.28 -2.02
C ALA A 280 -19.29 -6.88 -0.65
N ARG A 281 -20.34 -7.53 -0.16
CA ARG A 281 -20.82 -7.39 1.23
C ARG A 281 -19.70 -7.71 2.25
N ALA A 282 -18.79 -8.60 1.89
CA ALA A 282 -17.68 -9.00 2.74
C ALA A 282 -16.63 -7.89 2.95
N ILE A 283 -16.56 -6.90 2.08
CA ILE A 283 -15.59 -5.80 2.09
C ILE A 283 -16.23 -4.45 2.42
N LYS A 284 -16.99 -4.42 3.51
CA LYS A 284 -17.70 -3.23 3.98
C LYS A 284 -16.75 -2.12 4.44
N VAL A 285 -17.17 -0.87 4.30
CA VAL A 285 -16.57 0.32 4.91
C VAL A 285 -17.47 0.80 6.05
N SER A 286 -16.88 1.27 7.15
CA SER A 286 -17.66 1.76 8.30
C SER A 286 -18.20 3.17 8.08
N LYS A 287 -19.25 3.55 8.83
CA LYS A 287 -19.82 4.91 8.76
C LYS A 287 -18.80 5.99 9.14
N GLU A 288 -17.91 5.69 10.09
CA GLU A 288 -16.84 6.58 10.51
C GLU A 288 -15.86 6.84 9.38
N GLU A 289 -15.48 5.79 8.66
CA GLU A 289 -14.56 5.87 7.53
C GLU A 289 -15.19 6.58 6.32
N VAL A 290 -16.49 6.38 6.09
CA VAL A 290 -17.23 7.13 5.07
C VAL A 290 -17.18 8.63 5.36
N VAL A 291 -17.50 9.05 6.60
CA VAL A 291 -17.43 10.45 7.03
C VAL A 291 -16.00 10.98 6.96
N GLY A 292 -15.02 10.20 7.40
CA GLY A 292 -13.60 10.56 7.34
C GLY A 292 -13.11 10.78 5.91
N MET A 293 -13.56 9.94 4.96
CA MET A 293 -13.21 10.08 3.54
C MET A 293 -13.78 11.36 2.93
N VAL A 294 -15.07 11.65 3.17
CA VAL A 294 -15.70 12.91 2.74
C VAL A 294 -14.94 14.09 3.32
N LYS A 295 -14.60 14.06 4.62
CA LYS A 295 -13.87 15.14 5.28
C LYS A 295 -12.49 15.38 4.66
N ALA A 296 -11.74 14.33 4.35
CA ALA A 296 -10.44 14.46 3.71
C ALA A 296 -10.55 15.11 2.31
N VAL A 297 -11.55 14.73 1.51
CA VAL A 297 -11.81 15.34 0.21
C VAL A 297 -12.26 16.80 0.35
N GLU A 298 -13.12 17.12 1.31
CA GLU A 298 -13.50 18.51 1.60
C GLU A 298 -12.29 19.38 1.92
N MET A 299 -11.42 18.93 2.82
CA MET A 299 -10.22 19.69 3.21
C MET A 299 -9.32 19.97 2.02
N LEU A 300 -9.15 18.97 1.14
CA LEU A 300 -8.38 19.13 -0.09
C LEU A 300 -9.01 20.16 -1.03
N ARG A 301 -10.34 20.13 -1.21
CA ARG A 301 -11.05 20.97 -2.21
C ARG A 301 -11.42 22.37 -1.71
N THR A 302 -11.65 22.53 -0.42
CA THR A 302 -11.98 23.85 0.17
C THR A 302 -10.74 24.68 0.51
N GLY A 303 -9.52 24.20 0.20
CA GLY A 303 -8.26 24.89 0.47
C GLY A 303 -7.86 24.92 1.95
N ARG A 304 -8.55 24.18 2.83
CA ARG A 304 -8.12 24.01 4.24
C ARG A 304 -6.79 23.25 4.32
N ARG A 305 -6.60 22.26 3.45
CA ARG A 305 -5.32 21.61 3.21
C ARG A 305 -4.62 22.31 2.05
N LYS A 306 -3.60 23.09 2.36
CA LYS A 306 -2.80 23.84 1.36
C LYS A 306 -1.69 22.96 0.82
N ARG A 307 -1.96 22.26 -0.26
CA ARG A 307 -1.05 21.26 -0.84
C ARG A 307 0.31 21.83 -1.23
N ASP A 308 0.36 23.00 -1.85
CA ASP A 308 1.63 23.63 -2.26
C ASP A 308 2.50 23.99 -1.03
N ALA A 309 1.89 24.44 0.07
CA ALA A 309 2.60 24.71 1.31
C ALA A 309 3.11 23.41 1.97
N GLU A 310 2.32 22.34 1.93
CA GLU A 310 2.72 21.01 2.41
C GLU A 310 3.93 20.48 1.59
N ASP A 311 3.91 20.62 0.28
CA ASP A 311 5.02 20.22 -0.58
C ASP A 311 6.28 21.07 -0.33
N ALA A 312 6.13 22.37 -0.10
CA ALA A 312 7.23 23.25 0.25
C ALA A 312 7.85 22.89 1.61
N GLU A 313 7.00 22.55 2.59
CA GLU A 313 7.42 22.06 3.90
C GLU A 313 8.20 20.75 3.76
N TRP A 314 7.70 19.78 3.00
CA TRP A 314 8.39 18.50 2.77
C TRP A 314 9.75 18.68 2.05
N ARG A 315 9.85 19.61 1.10
CA ARG A 315 11.16 19.96 0.49
C ARG A 315 12.12 20.52 1.53
N SER A 316 11.65 21.37 2.45
CA SER A 316 12.48 21.92 3.53
C SER A 316 12.98 20.82 4.48
N TRP A 317 12.16 19.81 4.78
CA TRP A 317 12.60 18.65 5.56
C TRP A 317 13.69 17.87 4.85
N PHE A 318 13.51 17.60 3.55
CA PHE A 318 14.51 16.90 2.74
C PHE A 318 15.80 17.70 2.58
N GLN A 319 15.71 19.01 2.43
CA GLN A 319 16.88 19.87 2.38
C GLN A 319 17.69 19.77 3.68
N HIS A 320 17.02 19.84 4.84
CA HIS A 320 17.66 19.70 6.13
C HIS A 320 18.32 18.31 6.33
N ILE A 321 17.63 17.24 5.96
CA ILE A 321 18.19 15.88 6.02
C ILE A 321 19.43 15.82 5.12
N GLY A 322 19.31 16.29 3.88
CA GLY A 322 20.37 16.25 2.89
C GLY A 322 21.63 17.02 3.30
N GLU A 323 21.49 18.26 3.76
CA GLU A 323 22.58 19.08 4.28
C GLU A 323 23.27 18.45 5.50
N THR A 324 22.49 17.78 6.35
CA THR A 324 23.02 17.11 7.54
C THR A 324 23.84 15.88 7.14
N VAL A 325 23.33 14.98 6.30
CA VAL A 325 24.04 13.75 5.91
C VAL A 325 25.22 14.02 4.99
N SER A 326 25.17 15.09 4.18
CA SER A 326 26.28 15.46 3.26
C SER A 326 27.52 15.98 3.98
N LYS A 327 27.46 16.22 5.31
CA LYS A 327 28.65 16.47 6.13
C LYS A 327 29.56 15.24 6.24
N VAL A 328 29.03 14.05 5.94
CA VAL A 328 29.80 12.81 5.88
C VAL A 328 30.47 12.71 4.50
N PRO A 329 31.80 12.62 4.42
CA PRO A 329 32.51 12.55 3.15
C PRO A 329 32.02 11.39 2.26
N GLY A 330 31.71 11.66 1.01
CA GLY A 330 31.23 10.67 0.04
C GLY A 330 29.73 10.41 0.07
N VAL A 331 28.97 11.12 0.92
CA VAL A 331 27.50 11.07 0.95
C VAL A 331 26.93 12.26 0.16
N SER A 332 25.94 12.00 -0.66
CA SER A 332 25.23 13.02 -1.44
C SER A 332 23.72 12.79 -1.36
N PHE A 333 22.93 13.77 -1.76
CA PHE A 333 21.48 13.65 -1.83
C PHE A 333 20.89 14.29 -3.06
N ARG A 334 19.68 13.89 -3.39
CA ARG A 334 18.88 14.50 -4.44
C ARG A 334 17.41 14.51 -4.02
N ILE A 335 16.77 15.67 -4.13
CA ILE A 335 15.30 15.80 -4.07
C ILE A 335 14.77 15.54 -5.47
N ILE A 336 13.79 14.65 -5.56
CA ILE A 336 13.16 14.22 -6.81
C ILE A 336 11.76 14.82 -6.84
N GLU A 337 11.54 15.74 -7.79
CA GLU A 337 10.23 16.34 -8.00
C GLU A 337 9.27 15.34 -8.66
N PRO A 338 8.00 15.37 -8.31
CA PRO A 338 7.00 14.53 -8.94
C PRO A 338 6.78 14.95 -10.40
N LYS A 339 6.58 13.97 -11.28
CA LYS A 339 6.25 14.22 -12.68
C LYS A 339 4.85 14.81 -12.88
N ASP A 340 3.95 14.57 -11.95
CA ASP A 340 2.59 15.11 -11.96
C ASP A 340 2.23 15.74 -10.59
N LYS A 341 1.29 16.70 -10.61
CA LYS A 341 0.81 17.42 -9.41
C LYS A 341 -0.01 16.54 -8.45
N ALA A 342 -0.40 15.36 -8.88
CA ALA A 342 -1.15 14.42 -8.06
C ALA A 342 -0.26 13.60 -7.11
N TYR A 343 1.06 13.83 -7.15
CA TYR A 343 2.04 13.14 -6.29
C TYR A 343 2.88 14.14 -5.47
N TYR A 344 3.88 13.71 -4.73
CA TYR A 344 4.69 14.51 -3.79
C TYR A 344 6.19 14.35 -4.06
N PRO A 345 7.03 15.32 -3.62
CA PRO A 345 8.48 15.21 -3.73
C PRO A 345 9.01 14.04 -2.90
N THR A 346 10.09 13.42 -3.35
CA THR A 346 10.79 12.34 -2.66
C THR A 346 12.27 12.68 -2.56
N MET A 347 13.03 11.96 -1.74
CA MET A 347 14.46 12.21 -1.57
C MET A 347 15.23 10.88 -1.68
N THR A 348 16.39 10.94 -2.33
CA THR A 348 17.37 9.85 -2.32
C THR A 348 18.64 10.33 -1.65
N VAL A 349 19.13 9.57 -0.68
CA VAL A 349 20.49 9.71 -0.11
C VAL A 349 21.36 8.63 -0.75
N ARG A 350 22.55 9.01 -1.22
CA ARG A 350 23.44 8.14 -1.98
C ARG A 350 24.87 8.17 -1.46
N TRP A 351 25.50 7.01 -1.41
CA TRP A 351 26.91 6.82 -1.11
C TRP A 351 27.45 5.57 -1.82
N ASP A 352 28.76 5.38 -1.83
CA ASP A 352 29.37 4.14 -2.29
C ASP A 352 29.51 3.14 -1.10
N PRO A 353 28.76 2.04 -1.07
CA PRO A 353 28.81 1.07 0.01
C PRO A 353 30.20 0.42 0.18
N ASN A 354 30.98 0.32 -0.90
CA ASN A 354 32.33 -0.24 -0.82
C ASN A 354 33.32 0.72 -0.15
N LYS A 355 33.12 2.04 -0.31
CA LYS A 355 33.97 3.06 0.31
C LYS A 355 33.58 3.31 1.76
N LEU A 356 32.30 3.42 2.06
CA LEU A 356 31.80 3.64 3.41
C LEU A 356 31.71 2.33 4.24
N GLY A 357 31.67 1.17 3.59
CA GLY A 357 31.61 -0.12 4.27
C GLY A 357 30.24 -0.49 4.83
N ILE A 358 29.17 0.23 4.42
CA ILE A 358 27.81 -0.02 4.89
C ILE A 358 26.79 0.13 3.75
N THR A 359 25.85 -0.82 3.66
CA THR A 359 24.79 -0.81 2.66
C THR A 359 23.53 -0.09 3.16
N ALA A 360 22.65 0.29 2.25
CA ALA A 360 21.37 0.90 2.61
C ALA A 360 20.47 -0.06 3.43
N GLY A 361 20.52 -1.35 3.14
CA GLY A 361 19.78 -2.37 3.91
C GLY A 361 20.26 -2.46 5.36
N GLU A 362 21.58 -2.43 5.60
CA GLU A 362 22.15 -2.45 6.95
C GLU A 362 21.78 -1.17 7.73
N ILE A 363 21.86 0.00 7.10
CA ILE A 363 21.40 1.25 7.73
C ILE A 363 19.91 1.16 8.05
N GLY A 364 19.10 0.68 7.12
CA GLY A 364 17.67 0.50 7.33
C GLY A 364 17.36 -0.40 8.53
N LYS A 365 18.09 -1.49 8.69
CA LYS A 365 17.99 -2.38 9.85
C LYS A 365 18.41 -1.68 11.15
N MET A 366 19.55 -1.01 11.16
CA MET A 366 20.02 -0.27 12.33
C MET A 366 19.05 0.84 12.77
N LEU A 367 18.44 1.52 11.81
CA LEU A 367 17.41 2.54 12.06
C LEU A 367 16.14 1.92 12.65
N LEU A 368 15.72 0.76 12.15
CA LEU A 368 14.53 0.06 12.61
C LEU A 368 14.71 -0.56 14.00
N GLU A 369 15.91 -1.04 14.33
CA GLU A 369 16.27 -1.63 15.63
C GLU A 369 16.67 -0.58 16.67
N GLY A 370 16.95 0.67 16.23
CA GLY A 370 17.38 1.77 17.08
C GLY A 370 16.25 2.45 17.85
N GLU A 371 16.63 3.47 18.65
CA GLU A 371 15.68 4.29 19.41
C GLU A 371 15.97 5.79 19.13
N PRO A 372 14.98 6.56 18.67
CA PRO A 372 13.68 6.07 18.21
C PRO A 372 13.80 5.19 16.95
N ARG A 373 12.85 4.28 16.78
CA ARG A 373 12.77 3.43 15.57
C ARG A 373 12.42 4.27 14.36
N ILE A 374 13.10 4.02 13.25
CA ILE A 374 12.86 4.69 11.96
C ILE A 374 12.73 3.63 10.87
N MET A 375 11.59 3.62 10.19
CA MET A 375 11.33 2.72 9.07
C MET A 375 11.68 3.41 7.76
N THR A 376 12.61 2.83 7.00
CA THR A 376 12.98 3.27 5.65
C THR A 376 12.62 2.23 4.61
N HIS A 377 12.58 2.60 3.34
CA HIS A 377 12.30 1.66 2.25
C HIS A 377 13.36 0.54 2.19
N ALA A 378 14.61 0.85 2.46
CA ALA A 378 15.68 -0.13 2.54
C ALA A 378 15.49 -1.12 3.71
N GLY A 379 14.89 -0.68 4.82
CA GLY A 379 14.54 -1.55 5.95
C GLY A 379 13.40 -2.53 5.68
N LEU A 380 12.54 -2.25 4.69
CA LEU A 380 11.51 -3.18 4.22
C LEU A 380 12.06 -4.26 3.28
N MET A 381 13.21 -4.02 2.66
CA MET A 381 13.82 -4.89 1.66
C MET A 381 15.14 -5.44 2.21
N GLU A 382 15.09 -6.53 2.95
CA GLU A 382 16.24 -7.12 3.69
C GLU A 382 17.53 -7.31 2.88
N ALA A 383 17.48 -7.36 1.57
CA ALA A 383 18.63 -7.62 0.70
C ALA A 383 18.97 -6.42 -0.20
N ASN A 384 18.78 -5.20 0.28
CA ASN A 384 19.12 -4.03 -0.53
C ASN A 384 20.63 -3.73 -0.45
N GLU A 385 21.39 -4.31 -1.36
CA GLU A 385 22.80 -3.96 -1.62
C GLU A 385 22.95 -2.59 -2.33
N SER A 386 21.84 -1.89 -2.55
CA SER A 386 21.78 -0.60 -3.21
C SER A 386 22.60 0.46 -2.47
N SER A 387 23.17 1.37 -3.24
CA SER A 387 23.82 2.58 -2.76
C SER A 387 22.84 3.72 -2.46
N ASP A 388 21.53 3.47 -2.65
CA ASP A 388 20.51 4.52 -2.60
C ASP A 388 19.49 4.23 -1.48
N MET A 389 19.27 5.21 -0.62
CA MET A 389 18.19 5.17 0.37
C MET A 389 17.10 6.16 -0.02
N LEU A 390 15.93 5.64 -0.40
CA LEU A 390 14.76 6.45 -0.73
C LEU A 390 13.99 6.82 0.54
N LEU A 391 13.72 8.12 0.70
CA LEU A 391 12.88 8.68 1.77
C LEU A 391 11.64 9.36 1.17
N ARG A 392 10.52 9.20 1.84
CA ARG A 392 9.22 9.76 1.45
C ARG A 392 8.57 10.45 2.65
N PRO A 393 7.92 11.63 2.45
CA PRO A 393 7.52 12.49 3.55
C PRO A 393 6.11 12.22 4.08
N ALA A 394 5.22 11.62 3.28
CA ALA A 394 3.78 11.65 3.48
C ALA A 394 3.27 11.01 4.80
N ALA A 395 4.11 10.25 5.49
CA ALA A 395 3.80 9.63 6.77
C ALA A 395 4.71 10.09 7.92
N MET A 396 5.60 11.05 7.67
CA MET A 396 6.36 11.75 8.72
C MET A 396 5.54 12.89 9.32
N TRP A 397 5.76 13.14 10.62
CA TRP A 397 5.20 14.28 11.32
C TRP A 397 6.21 15.44 11.42
N PRO A 398 5.75 16.69 11.58
CA PRO A 398 6.63 17.83 11.78
C PRO A 398 7.64 17.61 12.92
N GLY A 399 8.92 17.87 12.63
CA GLY A 399 10.02 17.66 13.57
C GLY A 399 10.71 16.30 13.50
N GLU A 400 10.03 15.24 13.00
CA GLU A 400 10.65 13.91 12.88
C GLU A 400 11.82 13.90 11.89
N TYR A 401 11.79 14.76 10.87
CA TYR A 401 12.88 14.89 9.90
C TYR A 401 14.24 15.24 10.52
N LYS A 402 14.24 15.98 11.66
CA LYS A 402 15.47 16.29 12.39
C LYS A 402 16.08 15.04 13.01
N ILE A 403 15.24 14.22 13.63
CA ILE A 403 15.64 12.94 14.21
C ILE A 403 16.19 12.02 13.13
N VAL A 404 15.51 11.95 11.97
CA VAL A 404 15.96 11.15 10.82
C VAL A 404 17.33 11.62 10.33
N ALA A 405 17.53 12.94 10.22
CA ALA A 405 18.79 13.52 9.79
C ALA A 405 19.96 13.17 10.74
N GLU A 406 19.75 13.36 12.04
CA GLU A 406 20.75 13.09 13.08
C GLU A 406 21.12 11.60 13.14
N ARG A 407 20.12 10.71 13.11
CA ARG A 407 20.37 9.25 13.16
C ARG A 407 21.06 8.74 11.90
N LEU A 408 20.69 9.23 10.72
CA LEU A 408 21.37 8.88 9.47
C LEU A 408 22.81 9.36 9.48
N GLN A 409 23.06 10.62 9.87
CA GLN A 409 24.41 11.17 9.97
C GLN A 409 25.27 10.39 10.96
N GLU A 410 24.72 10.06 12.14
CA GLU A 410 25.43 9.29 13.16
C GLU A 410 25.90 7.92 12.61
N ILE A 411 24.99 7.16 11.97
CA ILE A 411 25.32 5.83 11.43
C ILE A 411 26.33 5.94 10.30
N LEU A 412 26.14 6.88 9.36
CA LEU A 412 27.05 7.07 8.24
C LEU A 412 28.44 7.54 8.69
N SER A 413 28.55 8.38 9.74
CA SER A 413 29.83 8.85 10.29
C SER A 413 30.60 7.78 11.05
N LYS A 414 29.89 6.79 11.62
CA LYS A 414 30.50 5.68 12.36
C LYS A 414 30.82 4.48 11.47
N SER A 415 30.58 4.57 10.17
CA SER A 415 30.92 3.52 9.22
C SER A 415 32.43 3.25 9.20
N SER A 416 32.81 1.99 9.16
CA SER A 416 34.19 1.53 9.40
C SER A 416 35.14 1.72 8.20
N GLY A 417 34.70 2.41 7.13
CA GLY A 417 35.46 2.52 5.90
C GLY A 417 35.37 1.29 4.99
N PRO A 418 36.23 1.17 3.99
CA PRO A 418 36.12 0.11 2.98
C PRO A 418 36.09 -1.28 3.58
N ARG A 419 35.11 -2.08 3.16
CA ARG A 419 35.05 -3.49 3.55
C ARG A 419 36.03 -4.31 2.74
N GLU A 420 36.76 -5.17 3.43
CA GLU A 420 37.39 -6.28 2.73
C GLU A 420 36.30 -7.18 2.11
N LYS A 421 36.49 -7.54 0.84
CA LYS A 421 35.59 -8.53 0.21
C LYS A 421 35.69 -9.83 1.00
N LYS A 422 34.56 -10.28 1.51
CA LYS A 422 34.51 -11.56 2.24
C LYS A 422 35.08 -12.67 1.33
N LYS A 423 36.17 -13.29 1.76
CA LYS A 423 36.71 -14.47 1.09
C LYS A 423 35.82 -15.65 1.48
N HIS A 424 35.15 -16.24 0.49
CA HIS A 424 34.39 -17.45 0.71
C HIS A 424 35.33 -18.63 0.84
N ALA A 425 35.05 -19.56 1.78
CA ALA A 425 35.72 -20.85 1.86
C ALA A 425 35.41 -21.67 0.60
N ALA A 426 36.38 -22.49 0.19
CA ALA A 426 36.15 -23.39 -0.94
C ALA A 426 34.94 -24.31 -0.68
N PRO A 427 34.13 -24.62 -1.69
CA PRO A 427 33.00 -25.56 -1.54
C PRO A 427 33.44 -26.91 -0.99
N VAL A 428 32.64 -27.50 -0.09
CA VAL A 428 32.95 -28.84 0.52
C VAL A 428 32.90 -29.98 -0.48
N GLY A 429 32.32 -29.78 -1.66
CA GLY A 429 32.23 -30.74 -2.74
C GLY A 429 31.46 -30.17 -3.93
N ASP A 430 31.29 -31.01 -4.97
CA ASP A 430 30.54 -30.65 -6.17
C ASP A 430 29.03 -30.69 -5.87
N VAL A 431 28.36 -29.54 -6.03
CA VAL A 431 26.91 -29.40 -5.87
C VAL A 431 26.19 -29.25 -7.21
N SER A 432 26.90 -29.43 -8.33
CA SER A 432 26.33 -29.32 -9.66
C SER A 432 25.20 -30.33 -9.91
N GLY A 433 24.32 -30.04 -10.86
CA GLY A 433 23.28 -30.95 -11.31
C GLY A 433 21.88 -30.66 -10.77
N LEU A 434 20.98 -31.61 -10.99
CA LEU A 434 19.56 -31.48 -10.68
C LEU A 434 19.27 -31.84 -9.23
N TRP A 435 18.53 -30.98 -8.55
CA TRP A 435 18.06 -31.15 -7.19
C TRP A 435 16.55 -31.16 -7.11
N GLU A 436 15.99 -32.06 -6.32
CA GLU A 436 14.57 -32.08 -5.96
C GLU A 436 14.44 -31.62 -4.50
N ALA A 437 13.72 -30.53 -4.30
CA ALA A 437 13.50 -29.92 -2.99
C ALA A 437 12.04 -30.10 -2.55
N ARG A 438 11.86 -30.49 -1.29
CA ARG A 438 10.59 -30.45 -0.57
C ARG A 438 10.61 -29.23 0.35
N LEU A 439 9.65 -28.34 0.17
CA LEU A 439 9.39 -27.19 1.03
C LEU A 439 8.26 -27.53 2.00
N GLU A 440 8.44 -27.14 3.26
CA GLU A 440 7.43 -27.28 4.30
C GLU A 440 7.06 -25.90 4.80
N PHE A 441 5.84 -25.48 4.49
CA PHE A 441 5.23 -24.23 4.94
C PHE A 441 4.61 -24.40 6.33
N ASN A 442 4.12 -23.31 6.93
CA ASN A 442 3.35 -23.40 8.19
C ASN A 442 2.14 -24.35 8.05
N VAL A 443 1.52 -24.40 6.86
CA VAL A 443 0.47 -25.35 6.49
C VAL A 443 0.74 -25.83 5.07
N GLY A 444 0.88 -27.13 4.89
CA GLY A 444 1.11 -27.74 3.57
C GLY A 444 2.58 -27.80 3.14
N SER A 445 2.81 -28.38 1.98
CA SER A 445 4.13 -28.54 1.39
C SER A 445 4.11 -28.39 -0.14
N ALA A 446 5.27 -28.11 -0.73
CA ALA A 446 5.47 -28.08 -2.17
C ALA A 446 6.74 -28.84 -2.58
N ARG A 447 6.77 -29.25 -3.86
CA ARG A 447 7.99 -29.77 -4.49
C ARG A 447 8.47 -28.78 -5.52
N HIS A 448 9.75 -28.43 -5.43
CA HIS A 448 10.45 -27.59 -6.39
C HIS A 448 11.67 -28.33 -6.91
N THR A 449 12.13 -27.97 -8.08
CA THR A 449 13.40 -28.48 -8.62
C THR A 449 14.32 -27.32 -8.95
N PHE A 450 15.60 -27.54 -8.83
CA PHE A 450 16.59 -26.57 -9.30
C PHE A 450 17.82 -27.31 -9.83
N TYR A 451 18.38 -26.78 -10.91
CA TYR A 451 19.64 -27.19 -11.47
C TYR A 451 20.70 -26.19 -11.01
N LEU A 452 21.76 -26.67 -10.36
CA LEU A 452 22.88 -25.86 -9.93
C LEU A 452 24.05 -26.03 -10.88
N ASP A 453 24.65 -24.92 -11.28
CA ASP A 453 25.85 -24.81 -12.10
C ASP A 453 26.87 -23.94 -11.35
N PRO A 454 27.73 -24.56 -10.50
CA PRO A 454 28.72 -23.85 -9.72
C PRO A 454 29.95 -23.47 -10.55
N ASN A 455 30.43 -22.21 -10.37
CA ASN A 455 31.73 -21.77 -10.84
C ASN A 455 32.49 -21.19 -9.63
N GLY A 456 33.36 -22.01 -9.02
CA GLY A 456 33.95 -21.72 -7.73
C GLY A 456 32.88 -21.54 -6.65
N ASN A 457 32.86 -20.38 -6.01
CA ASN A 457 31.87 -20.06 -5.00
C ASN A 457 30.57 -19.45 -5.57
N VAL A 458 30.50 -19.15 -6.86
CA VAL A 458 29.30 -18.59 -7.50
C VAL A 458 28.38 -19.72 -7.92
N LEU A 459 27.11 -19.62 -7.55
CA LEU A 459 26.06 -20.53 -7.98
C LEU A 459 25.17 -19.83 -9.02
N THR A 460 25.04 -20.49 -10.18
CA THR A 460 24.04 -20.14 -11.19
C THR A 460 23.18 -21.35 -11.48
N GLY A 461 22.16 -21.20 -12.30
CA GLY A 461 21.35 -22.33 -12.71
C GLY A 461 19.90 -21.97 -13.02
N HIS A 462 19.03 -22.97 -12.95
CA HIS A 462 17.62 -22.84 -13.24
C HIS A 462 16.76 -23.40 -12.11
N TYR A 463 15.68 -22.70 -11.85
CA TYR A 463 14.67 -23.04 -10.84
C TYR A 463 13.33 -23.35 -11.50
N SER A 464 12.61 -24.35 -10.97
CA SER A 464 11.26 -24.70 -11.38
C SER A 464 10.41 -25.04 -10.15
N GLY A 465 9.50 -24.14 -9.82
CA GLY A 465 8.38 -24.34 -8.91
C GLY A 465 7.09 -24.62 -9.66
N ARG A 466 5.96 -24.54 -8.97
CA ARG A 466 4.64 -24.74 -9.59
C ARG A 466 4.32 -23.67 -10.64
N ALA A 467 4.56 -22.41 -10.33
CA ALA A 467 4.22 -21.28 -11.20
C ALA A 467 5.44 -20.48 -11.66
N ILE A 468 6.54 -20.51 -10.90
CA ILE A 468 7.77 -19.79 -11.22
C ILE A 468 8.76 -20.73 -11.85
N LYS A 469 9.29 -20.35 -13.00
CA LYS A 469 10.42 -20.98 -13.67
C LYS A 469 11.37 -19.89 -14.14
N GLY A 470 12.68 -20.10 -13.99
CA GLY A 470 13.64 -19.11 -14.44
C GLY A 470 15.04 -19.31 -13.84
N PRO A 471 15.93 -18.33 -14.08
CA PRO A 471 17.29 -18.39 -13.58
C PRO A 471 17.32 -18.29 -12.05
N LEU A 472 18.29 -18.96 -11.45
CA LEU A 472 18.69 -18.75 -10.06
C LEU A 472 20.11 -18.19 -9.99
N LYS A 473 20.41 -17.46 -8.91
CA LYS A 473 21.74 -16.93 -8.63
C LYS A 473 22.02 -17.01 -7.14
N GLY A 474 23.28 -17.25 -6.80
CA GLY A 474 23.69 -17.32 -5.41
C GLY A 474 25.17 -17.60 -5.22
N HIS A 475 25.51 -18.13 -4.07
CA HIS A 475 26.88 -18.52 -3.72
C HIS A 475 26.90 -19.69 -2.76
N ILE A 476 28.06 -20.35 -2.70
CA ILE A 476 28.41 -21.37 -1.72
C ILE A 476 29.65 -20.90 -0.95
N ASP A 477 29.64 -21.05 0.38
CA ASP A 477 30.72 -20.68 1.28
C ASP A 477 30.99 -21.89 2.20
N GLY A 478 32.01 -22.70 1.86
CA GLY A 478 32.21 -24.01 2.47
C GLY A 478 31.03 -24.95 2.22
N SER A 479 30.32 -25.34 3.25
CA SER A 479 29.06 -26.10 3.18
C SER A 479 27.80 -25.23 3.08
N ASN A 480 27.91 -23.92 3.31
CA ASN A 480 26.76 -23.04 3.34
C ASN A 480 26.36 -22.60 1.93
N VAL A 481 25.11 -22.83 1.54
CA VAL A 481 24.54 -22.39 0.26
C VAL A 481 23.54 -21.27 0.48
N SER A 482 23.58 -20.29 -0.41
CA SER A 482 22.60 -19.21 -0.48
C SER A 482 22.31 -18.89 -1.93
N PHE A 483 21.06 -19.04 -2.37
CA PHE A 483 20.65 -18.71 -3.73
C PHE A 483 19.19 -18.27 -3.76
N SER A 484 18.82 -17.55 -4.78
CA SER A 484 17.43 -17.10 -4.96
C SER A 484 16.95 -17.23 -6.38
N ALA A 485 15.64 -17.45 -6.51
CA ALA A 485 14.89 -17.37 -7.74
C ALA A 485 13.69 -16.46 -7.54
N SER A 486 13.29 -15.75 -8.59
CA SER A 486 12.13 -14.89 -8.56
C SER A 486 11.36 -14.96 -9.88
N GLY A 487 10.08 -14.64 -9.83
CA GLY A 487 9.23 -14.55 -11.01
C GLY A 487 7.91 -13.87 -10.70
N ARG A 488 7.17 -13.51 -11.73
CA ARG A 488 5.84 -12.94 -11.60
C ARG A 488 4.77 -14.00 -11.72
N VAL A 489 3.81 -13.96 -10.79
CA VAL A 489 2.60 -14.78 -10.80
C VAL A 489 1.42 -13.86 -10.65
N GLU A 490 0.56 -13.78 -11.65
CA GLU A 490 -0.63 -12.94 -11.61
C GLU A 490 -0.35 -11.49 -11.15
N GLY A 491 0.65 -10.85 -11.73
CA GLY A 491 1.03 -9.48 -11.37
C GLY A 491 1.89 -9.33 -10.11
N THR A 492 1.94 -10.35 -9.23
CA THR A 492 2.74 -10.35 -8.01
C THR A 492 4.13 -10.89 -8.26
N SER A 493 5.16 -10.19 -7.78
CA SER A 493 6.54 -10.69 -7.78
C SER A 493 6.73 -11.60 -6.57
N LEU A 494 7.02 -12.87 -6.82
CA LEU A 494 7.37 -13.85 -5.80
C LEU A 494 8.87 -14.11 -5.82
N ARG A 495 9.45 -14.27 -4.63
CA ARG A 495 10.86 -14.61 -4.45
C ARG A 495 10.99 -15.81 -3.53
N TYR A 496 11.90 -16.70 -3.86
CA TYR A 496 12.33 -17.81 -3.03
C TYR A 496 13.82 -17.67 -2.74
N GLY A 497 14.15 -17.28 -1.51
CA GLY A 497 15.53 -17.11 -1.03
C GLY A 497 15.98 -18.29 -0.20
N TYR A 498 16.74 -19.23 -0.77
CA TYR A 498 17.23 -20.41 -0.10
C TYR A 498 18.49 -20.11 0.69
N LYS A 499 18.52 -20.53 1.96
CA LYS A 499 19.71 -20.53 2.82
C LYS A 499 19.80 -21.87 3.53
N GLY A 500 20.90 -22.57 3.40
CA GLY A 500 21.03 -23.89 3.98
C GLY A 500 22.45 -24.43 3.96
N THR A 501 22.59 -25.70 4.32
CA THR A 501 23.85 -26.41 4.32
C THR A 501 23.77 -27.65 3.44
N VAL A 502 24.86 -27.95 2.78
CA VAL A 502 25.09 -29.19 2.02
C VAL A 502 25.80 -30.19 2.94
N ASP A 503 25.38 -31.44 2.91
CA ASP A 503 26.05 -32.52 3.67
C ASP A 503 27.42 -32.88 3.08
N GLY A 504 28.23 -33.65 3.84
CA GLY A 504 29.57 -34.06 3.41
C GLY A 504 29.60 -34.93 2.15
N SER A 505 28.47 -35.53 1.74
CA SER A 505 28.36 -36.32 0.52
C SER A 505 28.03 -35.47 -0.70
N SER A 506 27.70 -34.19 -0.51
CA SER A 506 27.19 -33.25 -1.52
C SER A 506 25.92 -33.71 -2.26
N ASN A 507 25.14 -34.60 -1.63
CA ASN A 507 23.91 -35.16 -2.21
C ASN A 507 22.63 -34.75 -1.46
N LYS A 508 22.74 -34.16 -0.28
CA LYS A 508 21.62 -33.66 0.51
C LYS A 508 21.86 -32.21 0.94
N MET A 509 20.80 -31.47 0.98
CA MET A 509 20.80 -30.08 1.37
C MET A 509 19.58 -29.79 2.25
N SER A 510 19.75 -28.99 3.29
CA SER A 510 18.62 -28.56 4.14
C SER A 510 18.81 -27.15 4.66
N GLY A 511 17.70 -26.51 5.02
CA GLY A 511 17.73 -25.14 5.54
C GLY A 511 16.36 -24.47 5.51
N THR A 512 16.38 -23.17 5.25
CA THR A 512 15.21 -22.32 5.20
C THR A 512 15.07 -21.64 3.85
N VAL A 513 13.83 -21.31 3.50
CA VAL A 513 13.49 -20.50 2.33
C VAL A 513 12.78 -19.24 2.81
N ASP A 514 13.34 -18.10 2.51
CA ASP A 514 12.69 -16.81 2.67
C ASP A 514 11.68 -16.61 1.53
N LEU A 515 10.41 -16.34 1.90
CA LEU A 515 9.28 -16.16 1.00
C LEU A 515 8.83 -14.68 0.93
N GLY A 516 9.66 -13.75 1.44
CA GLY A 516 9.32 -12.33 1.54
C GLY A 516 8.14 -12.10 2.50
N GLU A 517 7.13 -11.37 2.06
CA GLU A 517 5.94 -11.07 2.88
C GLU A 517 5.14 -12.29 3.36
N TYR A 518 5.40 -13.47 2.77
CA TYR A 518 4.74 -14.73 3.15
C TYR A 518 5.50 -15.53 4.23
N GLY A 519 6.57 -14.95 4.79
CA GLY A 519 7.35 -15.53 5.88
C GLY A 519 8.41 -16.51 5.41
N THR A 520 8.62 -17.59 6.16
CA THR A 520 9.67 -18.57 5.89
C THR A 520 9.14 -19.99 5.82
N ALA A 521 9.79 -20.83 5.00
CA ALA A 521 9.57 -22.27 4.94
C ALA A 521 10.86 -23.03 5.29
N LYS A 522 10.74 -24.27 5.72
CA LYS A 522 11.87 -25.21 5.77
C LYS A 522 12.01 -25.91 4.43
N PHE A 523 13.22 -26.33 4.07
CA PHE A 523 13.41 -27.19 2.92
C PHE A 523 14.41 -28.31 3.19
N THR A 524 14.20 -29.42 2.50
CA THR A 524 15.16 -30.49 2.31
C THR A 524 15.27 -30.77 0.82
N ALA A 525 16.47 -30.95 0.31
CA ALA A 525 16.68 -31.27 -1.10
C ALA A 525 17.62 -32.46 -1.24
N THR A 526 17.39 -33.24 -2.29
CA THR A 526 18.21 -34.39 -2.66
C THR A 526 18.65 -34.24 -4.11
N ARG A 527 19.94 -34.47 -4.35
CA ARG A 527 20.51 -34.47 -5.71
C ARG A 527 19.99 -35.69 -6.47
N LYS A 528 19.58 -35.46 -7.71
CA LYS A 528 19.20 -36.55 -8.64
C LYS A 528 20.45 -37.05 -9.36
N ALA A 529 20.53 -38.37 -9.53
CA ALA A 529 21.59 -39.00 -10.28
C ALA A 529 21.49 -38.66 -11.78
#